data_2f207beda75b965ad07e9a3f73eb3f39
#
_entry.id   2f207beda75b965ad07e9a3f73eb3f39
#
_cell.length_a   1.000
_cell.length_b   1.000
_cell.length_c   1.000
_cell.angle_alpha   90.00
_cell.angle_beta   90.00
_cell.angle_gamma   90.00
#
_symmetry.space_group_name_H-M   'P 1'
#
loop_
_entity.id
_entity.type
_entity.pdbx_description
1 polymer ?
#
loop_
_entity_poly.entity_id
_entity_poly.type
_entity_poly.pdbx_seq_one_letter_code
_entity_poly.pdbx_strand_id
1 'polypeptide(L)'
;MQAAARAPVKSRSFLVILLKLACAGASAAAGAAAVAGAGEPPPWAYPMPQAERAAPADDGRPVHVPGSSVTYLRPQLTNPYEAVDWHPEEHAPLPTVVAHGRPPEVYACGYCHRADGSGGPENARLAGLPYGYILQQLDDLRSGARRSSLPQRMPQTAMTAVAKALTPDDARAAAAYFSTIKPRRTVRVVEATTVPQTITPGWFLAPAPGGAMEPIGQRIIEVPEDLADFEHRDTHAQFIAYVPPGALQRGAAIVAGAAAGKSPPCAQCHGAGLHGQGNVPGLAGRSPSYVVRQLHDIQSGARAGQAVQVMRGLVGRLDMNDIIAVAAYIATLEP
;
A
#
# COMPACT_ATOMS: atom_id res chain seq x y z
N MET A 1 66.54 1.59 76.84
CA MET A 1 65.48 1.22 75.94
C MET A 1 64.99 2.54 75.37
N GLN A 2 65.39 2.86 74.15
CA GLN A 2 65.29 4.18 73.49
C GLN A 2 64.03 4.21 72.62
N ALA A 3 63.18 5.20 72.85
CA ALA A 3 62.06 5.51 71.94
C ALA A 3 62.53 6.56 70.96
N ALA A 4 62.49 6.25 69.68
CA ALA A 4 62.85 7.17 68.58
C ALA A 4 61.61 8.01 68.18
N ALA A 5 61.81 9.31 68.20
CA ALA A 5 60.85 10.32 67.74
C ALA A 5 60.79 10.38 66.20
N ARG A 6 59.61 10.39 65.66
CA ARG A 6 59.37 10.66 64.24
C ARG A 6 58.86 12.10 64.04
N ALA A 7 59.52 12.79 63.11
CA ALA A 7 59.22 14.14 62.68
C ALA A 7 57.95 14.21 61.77
N PRO A 8 57.21 15.35 61.68
CA PRO A 8 56.00 15.47 60.93
C PRO A 8 56.28 15.72 59.41
N VAL A 9 55.56 15.00 58.58
CA VAL A 9 55.55 15.15 57.11
C VAL A 9 54.59 16.27 56.73
N LYS A 10 55.09 17.26 56.01
CA LYS A 10 54.30 18.38 55.47
C LYS A 10 53.39 17.90 54.33
N SER A 11 52.09 18.07 54.52
CA SER A 11 51.05 17.90 53.52
C SER A 11 51.19 18.92 52.41
N ARG A 12 51.41 18.50 51.17
CA ARG A 12 51.26 19.34 49.96
C ARG A 12 49.86 19.15 49.43
N SER A 13 49.04 20.18 49.54
CA SER A 13 47.68 20.23 48.90
C SER A 13 47.85 20.29 47.38
N PHE A 14 47.48 19.21 46.68
CA PHE A 14 47.29 19.26 45.23
C PHE A 14 45.85 19.78 44.95
N LEU A 15 45.82 20.96 44.34
CA LEU A 15 44.58 21.56 43.81
C LEU A 15 44.21 20.79 42.54
N VAL A 16 43.18 19.92 42.63
CA VAL A 16 42.61 19.20 41.48
C VAL A 16 41.64 20.15 40.81
N ILE A 17 42.01 20.72 39.67
CA ILE A 17 41.12 21.45 38.79
C ILE A 17 40.26 20.44 38.03
N LEU A 18 39.00 20.34 38.42
CA LEU A 18 37.98 19.56 37.70
C LEU A 18 37.55 20.33 36.45
N LEU A 19 38.14 19.95 35.30
CA LEU A 19 37.67 20.39 33.98
C LEU A 19 36.37 19.65 33.66
N LYS A 20 35.22 20.29 33.82
CA LYS A 20 33.93 19.75 33.35
C LYS A 20 33.90 19.85 31.82
N LEU A 21 34.21 18.75 31.12
CA LEU A 21 33.87 18.60 29.70
C LEU A 21 32.34 18.43 29.62
N ALA A 22 31.68 19.47 29.16
CA ALA A 22 30.28 19.40 28.72
C ALA A 22 30.27 18.68 27.35
N CYS A 23 30.00 17.38 27.33
CA CYS A 23 29.60 16.67 26.12
C CYS A 23 28.20 17.14 25.73
N ALA A 24 28.13 18.13 24.83
CA ALA A 24 26.94 18.45 24.09
C ALA A 24 26.63 17.27 23.16
N GLY A 25 25.78 16.37 23.59
CA GLY A 25 25.19 15.31 22.77
C GLY A 25 24.32 15.96 21.70
N ALA A 26 24.87 16.17 20.51
CA ALA A 26 24.07 16.49 19.33
C ALA A 26 23.26 15.23 18.96
N SER A 27 22.03 15.16 19.43
CA SER A 27 21.04 14.22 18.90
C SER A 27 20.77 14.60 17.46
N ALA A 28 21.44 13.91 16.54
CA ALA A 28 21.11 13.96 15.11
C ALA A 28 19.72 13.33 14.96
N ALA A 29 18.67 14.14 15.10
CA ALA A 29 17.38 13.87 14.53
C ALA A 29 17.60 13.79 13.02
N ALA A 30 17.69 12.57 12.47
CA ALA A 30 17.62 12.35 11.05
C ALA A 30 16.21 12.75 10.60
N GLY A 31 16.00 14.05 10.45
CA GLY A 31 14.87 14.63 9.77
C GLY A 31 14.92 14.11 8.34
N ALA A 32 13.95 13.26 7.96
CA ALA A 32 13.72 12.96 6.56
C ALA A 32 13.52 14.31 5.86
N ALA A 33 14.51 14.76 5.10
CA ALA A 33 14.39 15.95 4.27
C ALA A 33 13.19 15.69 3.34
N ALA A 34 12.09 16.38 3.59
CA ALA A 34 10.95 16.40 2.68
C ALA A 34 11.49 16.93 1.35
N VAL A 35 11.43 16.11 0.32
CA VAL A 35 11.76 16.53 -1.04
C VAL A 35 10.73 17.59 -1.39
N ALA A 36 11.20 18.83 -1.61
CA ALA A 36 10.35 19.91 -2.08
C ALA A 36 9.66 19.46 -3.38
N GLY A 37 8.36 19.17 -3.32
CA GLY A 37 7.59 18.72 -4.49
C GLY A 37 6.36 17.86 -4.19
N ALA A 38 6.36 17.03 -3.17
CA ALA A 38 5.15 16.31 -2.79
C ALA A 38 4.31 17.18 -1.84
N GLY A 39 3.15 17.65 -2.31
CA GLY A 39 2.15 18.28 -1.46
C GLY A 39 1.58 17.32 -0.38
N GLU A 40 0.58 17.75 0.35
CA GLU A 40 -0.15 16.89 1.27
C GLU A 40 -0.76 15.69 0.51
N PRO A 41 -0.83 14.50 1.17
CA PRO A 41 -1.46 13.34 0.57
C PRO A 41 -2.94 13.63 0.27
N PRO A 42 -3.39 13.44 -0.99
CA PRO A 42 -4.74 13.80 -1.38
C PRO A 42 -5.78 12.91 -0.66
N PRO A 43 -6.75 13.50 0.09
CA PRO A 43 -7.68 12.74 0.93
C PRO A 43 -8.47 11.66 0.19
N TRP A 44 -8.84 11.92 -1.06
CA TRP A 44 -9.57 10.97 -1.90
C TRP A 44 -8.74 9.72 -2.25
N ALA A 45 -7.41 9.83 -2.33
CA ALA A 45 -6.53 8.68 -2.56
C ALA A 45 -6.13 7.96 -1.27
N TYR A 46 -6.23 8.64 -0.14
CA TYR A 46 -5.93 8.09 1.19
C TYR A 46 -7.18 8.14 2.09
N PRO A 47 -8.28 7.50 1.70
CA PRO A 47 -9.51 7.55 2.48
C PRO A 47 -9.27 7.03 3.90
N MET A 48 -9.85 7.75 4.86
CA MET A 48 -9.86 7.42 6.28
C MET A 48 -11.31 7.22 6.71
N PRO A 49 -11.64 6.21 7.52
CA PRO A 49 -12.99 6.03 8.02
C PRO A 49 -13.50 7.30 8.69
N GLN A 50 -14.67 7.78 8.27
CA GLN A 50 -15.30 8.97 8.85
C GLN A 50 -16.19 8.64 10.05
N ALA A 51 -16.71 7.41 10.09
CA ALA A 51 -17.45 6.84 11.21
C ALA A 51 -17.34 5.33 11.17
N GLU A 52 -17.45 4.66 12.32
CA GLU A 52 -17.68 3.22 12.34
C GLU A 52 -19.07 2.95 11.73
N ARG A 53 -19.08 2.33 10.56
CA ARG A 53 -20.32 1.75 10.03
C ARG A 53 -20.60 0.50 10.85
N ALA A 54 -21.78 0.45 11.47
CA ALA A 54 -22.21 -0.78 12.11
C ALA A 54 -22.16 -1.93 11.10
N ALA A 55 -21.43 -2.99 11.44
CA ALA A 55 -21.44 -4.19 10.63
C ALA A 55 -22.90 -4.69 10.51
N PRO A 56 -23.32 -5.22 9.35
CA PRO A 56 -24.63 -5.85 9.23
C PRO A 56 -24.80 -6.90 10.34
N ALA A 57 -25.96 -6.90 10.97
CA ALA A 57 -26.26 -7.88 12.01
C ALA A 57 -26.10 -9.30 11.47
N ASP A 58 -25.48 -10.17 12.25
CA ASP A 58 -25.42 -11.60 11.94
C ASP A 58 -26.82 -12.18 12.20
N ASP A 59 -27.50 -12.59 11.13
CA ASP A 59 -28.79 -13.25 11.18
C ASP A 59 -28.68 -14.79 11.14
N GLY A 60 -27.45 -15.32 11.21
CA GLY A 60 -27.14 -16.75 11.16
C GLY A 60 -27.37 -17.38 9.79
N ARG A 61 -27.69 -16.59 8.76
CA ARG A 61 -27.93 -17.11 7.40
C ARG A 61 -26.61 -17.14 6.61
N PRO A 62 -26.40 -18.23 5.82
CA PRO A 62 -25.28 -18.27 4.89
C PRO A 62 -25.34 -17.14 3.87
N VAL A 63 -24.20 -16.52 3.64
CA VAL A 63 -23.98 -15.56 2.56
C VAL A 63 -23.57 -16.33 1.30
N HIS A 64 -24.02 -15.84 0.14
CA HIS A 64 -23.69 -16.38 -1.18
C HIS A 64 -23.23 -15.25 -2.09
N VAL A 65 -22.41 -15.58 -3.07
CA VAL A 65 -22.09 -14.69 -4.20
C VAL A 65 -22.45 -15.37 -5.52
N PRO A 66 -22.76 -14.60 -6.57
CA PRO A 66 -23.08 -15.17 -7.88
C PRO A 66 -21.94 -16.03 -8.42
N GLY A 67 -22.27 -17.19 -8.99
CA GLY A 67 -21.28 -18.08 -9.61
C GLY A 67 -20.47 -18.95 -8.66
N SER A 68 -20.63 -18.80 -7.34
CA SER A 68 -19.97 -19.65 -6.34
C SER A 68 -20.90 -20.71 -5.78
N SER A 69 -20.37 -21.92 -5.53
CA SER A 69 -21.02 -22.96 -4.75
C SER A 69 -20.67 -22.92 -3.26
N VAL A 70 -19.71 -22.08 -2.88
CA VAL A 70 -19.24 -21.92 -1.50
C VAL A 70 -20.19 -21.00 -0.73
N THR A 71 -20.29 -21.21 0.58
CA THR A 71 -21.08 -20.36 1.49
C THR A 71 -20.26 -20.00 2.71
N TYR A 72 -20.47 -18.80 3.22
CA TYR A 72 -19.87 -18.34 4.48
C TYR A 72 -20.91 -17.76 5.41
N LEU A 73 -20.70 -17.84 6.70
CA LEU A 73 -21.41 -17.03 7.68
C LEU A 73 -20.75 -15.64 7.78
N ARG A 74 -21.53 -14.60 8.10
CA ARG A 74 -21.03 -13.23 8.21
C ARG A 74 -19.79 -13.06 9.10
N PRO A 75 -19.67 -13.73 10.27
CA PRO A 75 -18.48 -13.65 11.08
C PRO A 75 -17.21 -14.14 10.37
N GLN A 76 -17.32 -15.11 9.46
CA GLN A 76 -16.16 -15.61 8.68
C GLN A 76 -15.67 -14.56 7.70
N LEU A 77 -16.55 -13.74 7.12
CA LEU A 77 -16.18 -12.67 6.18
C LEU A 77 -15.34 -11.56 6.84
N THR A 78 -15.38 -11.45 8.16
CA THR A 78 -14.69 -10.43 8.94
C THR A 78 -13.55 -10.97 9.80
N ASN A 79 -13.31 -12.30 9.77
CA ASN A 79 -12.22 -12.93 10.52
C ASN A 79 -10.87 -12.66 9.80
N PRO A 80 -9.93 -11.90 10.41
CA PRO A 80 -8.67 -11.58 9.75
C PRO A 80 -7.72 -12.78 9.62
N TYR A 81 -8.04 -13.91 10.23
CA TYR A 81 -7.26 -15.15 10.16
C TYR A 81 -7.87 -16.19 9.23
N GLU A 82 -8.81 -15.78 8.38
CA GLU A 82 -9.39 -16.62 7.34
C GLU A 82 -9.47 -15.84 6.02
N ALA A 83 -8.92 -16.40 4.96
CA ALA A 83 -9.16 -15.90 3.62
C ALA A 83 -10.54 -16.36 3.16
N VAL A 84 -11.39 -15.43 2.75
CA VAL A 84 -12.62 -15.74 2.06
C VAL A 84 -12.30 -16.14 0.62
N ASP A 85 -12.67 -17.34 0.24
CA ASP A 85 -12.35 -17.93 -1.06
C ASP A 85 -13.64 -18.47 -1.70
N TRP A 86 -14.28 -17.64 -2.51
CA TRP A 86 -15.53 -17.97 -3.19
C TRP A 86 -15.33 -18.86 -4.42
N HIS A 87 -14.14 -18.83 -5.03
CA HIS A 87 -13.85 -19.46 -6.31
C HIS A 87 -12.55 -20.30 -6.24
N PRO A 88 -12.51 -21.32 -5.34
CA PRO A 88 -11.31 -22.12 -5.11
C PRO A 88 -10.84 -22.90 -6.34
N GLU A 89 -11.71 -23.08 -7.33
CA GLU A 89 -11.41 -23.75 -8.60
C GLU A 89 -10.58 -22.88 -9.57
N GLU A 90 -10.46 -21.56 -9.31
CA GLU A 90 -9.77 -20.63 -10.23
C GLU A 90 -8.29 -20.47 -9.92
N HIS A 91 -7.77 -21.06 -8.85
CA HIS A 91 -6.37 -20.98 -8.45
C HIS A 91 -5.88 -22.23 -7.74
N ALA A 92 -4.56 -22.35 -7.57
CA ALA A 92 -3.97 -23.42 -6.79
C ALA A 92 -4.38 -23.35 -5.31
N PRO A 93 -4.33 -24.46 -4.56
CA PRO A 93 -4.63 -24.45 -3.13
C PRO A 93 -3.85 -23.39 -2.36
N LEU A 94 -4.53 -22.68 -1.45
CA LEU A 94 -3.94 -21.62 -0.65
C LEU A 94 -2.88 -22.19 0.31
N PRO A 95 -1.65 -21.65 0.34
CA PRO A 95 -0.72 -21.92 1.43
C PRO A 95 -1.30 -21.49 2.78
N THR A 96 -0.93 -22.14 3.88
CA THR A 96 -1.46 -21.84 5.21
C THR A 96 -1.39 -20.35 5.58
N VAL A 97 -0.27 -19.69 5.30
CA VAL A 97 -0.12 -18.25 5.58
C VAL A 97 -1.06 -17.38 4.75
N VAL A 98 -1.45 -17.84 3.56
CA VAL A 98 -2.42 -17.12 2.72
C VAL A 98 -3.83 -17.38 3.21
N ALA A 99 -4.18 -18.65 3.53
CA ALA A 99 -5.50 -19.05 3.98
C ALA A 99 -5.82 -18.62 5.42
N HIS A 100 -4.88 -18.78 6.34
CA HIS A 100 -5.13 -18.67 7.80
C HIS A 100 -4.17 -17.74 8.52
N GLY A 101 -3.07 -17.31 7.89
CA GLY A 101 -2.03 -16.55 8.56
C GLY A 101 -1.39 -17.33 9.72
N ARG A 102 -1.04 -16.61 10.79
CA ARG A 102 -0.54 -17.18 12.05
C ARG A 102 -0.96 -16.28 13.22
N PRO A 103 -2.10 -16.57 13.84
CA PRO A 103 -2.60 -15.79 14.97
C PRO A 103 -1.60 -15.77 16.14
N PRO A 104 -1.56 -14.66 16.92
CA PRO A 104 -2.30 -13.43 16.73
C PRO A 104 -1.57 -12.38 15.87
N GLU A 105 -0.32 -12.62 15.44
CA GLU A 105 0.55 -11.60 14.87
C GLU A 105 0.43 -11.46 13.33
N VAL A 106 0.07 -12.55 12.63
CA VAL A 106 0.05 -12.58 11.17
C VAL A 106 -1.36 -12.86 10.67
N TYR A 107 -2.02 -11.84 10.12
CA TYR A 107 -3.30 -12.01 9.44
C TYR A 107 -3.14 -12.88 8.18
N ALA A 108 -4.18 -13.59 7.78
CA ALA A 108 -4.22 -14.29 6.51
C ALA A 108 -3.96 -13.32 5.35
N CYS A 109 -2.97 -13.61 4.48
CA CYS A 109 -2.68 -12.71 3.36
C CYS A 109 -3.91 -12.52 2.47
N GLY A 110 -4.66 -13.61 2.22
CA GLY A 110 -5.88 -13.60 1.43
C GLY A 110 -7.02 -12.80 2.06
N TYR A 111 -7.00 -12.55 3.38
CA TYR A 111 -7.98 -11.70 4.01
C TYR A 111 -7.94 -10.25 3.47
N CYS A 112 -6.76 -9.66 3.31
CA CYS A 112 -6.61 -8.30 2.80
C CYS A 112 -6.41 -8.26 1.29
N HIS A 113 -5.64 -9.20 0.74
CA HIS A 113 -5.26 -9.22 -0.67
C HIS A 113 -6.17 -10.06 -1.55
N ARG A 114 -7.22 -10.67 -0.99
CA ARG A 114 -8.12 -11.66 -1.58
C ARG A 114 -7.41 -13.01 -1.83
N ALA A 115 -8.20 -14.08 -1.97
CA ALA A 115 -7.66 -15.42 -2.21
C ALA A 115 -6.84 -15.49 -3.51
N ASP A 116 -7.32 -14.84 -4.57
CA ASP A 116 -6.68 -14.76 -5.88
C ASP A 116 -5.64 -13.63 -6.01
N GLY A 117 -5.37 -12.87 -4.95
CA GLY A 117 -4.44 -11.75 -4.97
C GLY A 117 -4.92 -10.52 -5.75
N SER A 118 -6.21 -10.41 -6.09
CA SER A 118 -6.78 -9.26 -6.82
C SER A 118 -6.68 -7.96 -6.04
N GLY A 119 -6.68 -8.02 -4.69
CA GLY A 119 -6.62 -6.83 -3.83
C GLY A 119 -7.89 -5.98 -3.90
N GLY A 120 -7.71 -4.67 -3.91
CA GLY A 120 -8.79 -3.69 -3.99
C GLY A 120 -8.25 -2.27 -4.00
N PRO A 121 -9.10 -1.24 -3.98
CA PRO A 121 -8.65 0.15 -3.90
C PRO A 121 -7.81 0.43 -2.65
N GLU A 122 -8.10 -0.24 -1.54
CA GLU A 122 -7.41 -0.09 -0.25
C GLU A 122 -6.11 -0.90 -0.15
N ASN A 123 -6.03 -2.04 -0.84
CA ASN A 123 -4.95 -3.02 -0.74
C ASN A 123 -4.31 -3.32 -2.10
N ALA A 124 -3.03 -3.68 -2.08
CA ALA A 124 -2.30 -4.00 -3.30
C ALA A 124 -2.81 -5.28 -3.97
N ARG A 125 -2.97 -5.26 -5.30
CA ARG A 125 -3.03 -6.48 -6.10
C ARG A 125 -1.67 -7.17 -6.07
N LEU A 126 -1.64 -8.45 -5.67
CA LEU A 126 -0.46 -9.28 -5.59
C LEU A 126 -0.35 -10.26 -6.78
N ALA A 127 -1.50 -10.63 -7.37
CA ALA A 127 -1.55 -11.53 -8.53
C ALA A 127 -0.56 -11.11 -9.62
N GLY A 128 0.28 -12.05 -10.06
CA GLY A 128 1.26 -11.88 -11.13
C GLY A 128 2.45 -10.98 -10.80
N LEU A 129 2.60 -10.54 -9.54
CA LEU A 129 3.81 -9.82 -9.14
C LEU A 129 5.01 -10.77 -9.12
N PRO A 130 6.20 -10.33 -9.56
CA PRO A 130 7.40 -11.16 -9.49
C PRO A 130 7.69 -11.61 -8.04
N TYR A 131 8.06 -12.87 -7.88
CA TYR A 131 8.42 -13.47 -6.59
C TYR A 131 9.42 -12.61 -5.80
N GLY A 132 10.54 -12.23 -6.44
CA GLY A 132 11.57 -11.41 -5.81
C GLY A 132 11.10 -10.01 -5.44
N TYR A 133 10.17 -9.43 -6.24
CA TYR A 133 9.56 -8.15 -5.91
C TYR A 133 8.70 -8.24 -4.64
N ILE A 134 7.89 -9.30 -4.50
CA ILE A 134 7.06 -9.49 -3.30
C ILE A 134 7.94 -9.57 -2.05
N LEU A 135 9.00 -10.39 -2.09
CA LEU A 135 9.95 -10.52 -0.97
C LEU A 135 10.63 -9.19 -0.65
N GLN A 136 11.07 -8.44 -1.67
CA GLN A 136 11.67 -7.12 -1.48
C GLN A 136 10.69 -6.15 -0.81
N GLN A 137 9.41 -6.18 -1.18
CA GLN A 137 8.42 -5.30 -0.57
C GLN A 137 8.14 -5.66 0.90
N LEU A 138 8.15 -6.94 1.25
CA LEU A 138 8.05 -7.38 2.65
C LEU A 138 9.25 -6.91 3.47
N ASP A 139 10.46 -6.97 2.92
CA ASP A 139 11.67 -6.46 3.59
C ASP A 139 11.67 -4.94 3.72
N ASP A 140 11.22 -4.21 2.69
CA ASP A 140 11.06 -2.75 2.74
C ASP A 140 10.03 -2.33 3.82
N LEU A 141 8.94 -3.08 3.98
CA LEU A 141 7.95 -2.85 5.03
C LEU A 141 8.52 -3.16 6.43
N ARG A 142 9.23 -4.28 6.56
CA ARG A 142 9.87 -4.72 7.82
C ARG A 142 10.92 -3.71 8.30
N SER A 143 11.76 -3.22 7.41
CA SER A 143 12.82 -2.27 7.70
C SER A 143 12.32 -0.81 7.85
N GLY A 144 11.07 -0.53 7.45
CA GLY A 144 10.53 0.83 7.41
C GLY A 144 10.99 1.65 6.19
N ALA A 145 11.64 1.04 5.20
CA ALA A 145 11.98 1.67 3.93
C ALA A 145 10.74 1.91 3.06
N ARG A 146 9.66 1.18 3.31
CA ARG A 146 8.34 1.39 2.71
C ARG A 146 7.33 1.81 3.77
N ARG A 147 6.95 3.08 3.75
CA ARG A 147 5.95 3.71 4.61
C ARG A 147 4.86 4.35 3.75
N SER A 148 3.85 4.94 4.38
CA SER A 148 2.85 5.77 3.74
C SER A 148 3.08 7.24 4.08
N SER A 149 2.72 8.14 3.16
CA SER A 149 2.64 9.58 3.43
C SER A 149 1.56 9.92 4.46
N LEU A 150 0.63 8.99 4.72
CA LEU A 150 -0.35 9.07 5.80
C LEU A 150 -0.10 7.92 6.79
N PRO A 151 0.82 8.09 7.78
CA PRO A 151 1.30 7.01 8.64
C PRO A 151 0.22 6.32 9.48
N GLN A 152 -0.84 7.05 9.87
CA GLN A 152 -1.95 6.53 10.67
C GLN A 152 -2.94 5.65 9.90
N ARG A 153 -2.76 5.53 8.58
CA ARG A 153 -3.67 4.72 7.75
C ARG A 153 -3.48 3.23 8.04
N MET A 154 -4.53 2.56 8.55
CA MET A 154 -4.48 1.19 9.08
C MET A 154 -3.96 0.15 8.07
N PRO A 155 -4.37 0.10 6.78
CA PRO A 155 -3.85 -0.91 5.86
C PRO A 155 -2.31 -0.93 5.77
N GLN A 156 -1.68 0.24 5.86
CA GLN A 156 -0.21 0.34 5.86
C GLN A 156 0.39 -0.10 7.20
N THR A 157 -0.19 0.32 8.32
CA THR A 157 0.32 -0.03 9.66
C THR A 157 0.16 -1.52 9.93
N ALA A 158 -0.98 -2.10 9.57
CA ALA A 158 -1.24 -3.54 9.65
C ALA A 158 -0.25 -4.33 8.79
N MET A 159 -0.02 -3.91 7.54
CA MET A 159 0.93 -4.59 6.66
C MET A 159 2.37 -4.51 7.18
N THR A 160 2.75 -3.40 7.81
CA THR A 160 4.06 -3.26 8.48
C THR A 160 4.19 -4.20 9.66
N ALA A 161 3.14 -4.35 10.47
CA ALA A 161 3.12 -5.29 11.61
C ALA A 161 3.23 -6.74 11.13
N VAL A 162 2.42 -7.12 10.14
CA VAL A 162 2.50 -8.45 9.50
C VAL A 162 3.88 -8.72 8.94
N ALA A 163 4.48 -7.81 8.18
CA ALA A 163 5.81 -7.99 7.61
C ALA A 163 6.91 -8.20 8.66
N LYS A 164 6.78 -7.56 9.84
CA LYS A 164 7.71 -7.76 10.96
C LYS A 164 7.57 -9.12 11.62
N ALA A 165 6.35 -9.66 11.67
CA ALA A 165 6.04 -10.93 12.33
C ALA A 165 6.20 -12.15 11.40
N LEU A 166 6.19 -11.98 10.08
CA LEU A 166 6.35 -13.06 9.11
C LEU A 166 7.68 -13.80 9.27
N THR A 167 7.62 -15.14 9.26
CA THR A 167 8.83 -15.96 9.09
C THR A 167 9.31 -15.89 7.63
N PRO A 168 10.59 -16.22 7.39
CA PRO A 168 11.10 -16.31 6.01
C PRO A 168 10.36 -17.37 5.18
N ASP A 169 9.88 -18.47 5.80
CA ASP A 169 9.13 -19.52 5.10
C ASP A 169 7.75 -19.05 4.70
N ASP A 170 7.03 -18.37 5.59
CA ASP A 170 5.73 -17.77 5.29
C ASP A 170 5.84 -16.75 4.14
N ALA A 171 6.87 -15.89 4.20
CA ALA A 171 7.11 -14.90 3.15
C ALA A 171 7.37 -15.57 1.78
N ARG A 172 8.17 -16.64 1.76
CA ARG A 172 8.46 -17.41 0.54
C ARG A 172 7.20 -18.11 0.00
N ALA A 173 6.42 -18.73 0.87
CA ALA A 173 5.19 -19.43 0.50
C ALA A 173 4.15 -18.45 -0.11
N ALA A 174 3.93 -17.30 0.53
CA ALA A 174 3.03 -16.27 0.01
C ALA A 174 3.54 -15.69 -1.33
N ALA A 175 4.84 -15.38 -1.44
CA ALA A 175 5.41 -14.85 -2.67
C ALA A 175 5.34 -15.86 -3.83
N ALA A 176 5.62 -17.13 -3.57
CA ALA A 176 5.49 -18.19 -4.57
C ALA A 176 4.06 -18.33 -5.07
N TYR A 177 3.09 -18.33 -4.15
CA TYR A 177 1.69 -18.45 -4.49
C TYR A 177 1.21 -17.28 -5.38
N PHE A 178 1.33 -16.04 -4.90
CA PHE A 178 0.80 -14.89 -5.64
C PHE A 178 1.52 -14.62 -6.96
N SER A 179 2.78 -15.00 -7.09
CA SER A 179 3.53 -14.78 -8.33
C SER A 179 3.06 -15.66 -9.48
N THR A 180 2.38 -16.78 -9.21
CA THR A 180 1.87 -17.70 -10.22
C THR A 180 0.45 -17.39 -10.68
N ILE A 181 -0.28 -16.56 -9.92
CA ILE A 181 -1.66 -16.23 -10.25
C ILE A 181 -1.72 -15.26 -11.42
N LYS A 182 -2.55 -15.57 -12.41
CA LYS A 182 -2.82 -14.67 -13.53
C LYS A 182 -3.68 -13.50 -13.06
N PRO A 183 -3.20 -12.24 -13.19
CA PRO A 183 -4.02 -11.09 -12.80
C PRO A 183 -5.24 -10.94 -13.72
N ARG A 184 -6.34 -10.41 -13.16
CA ARG A 184 -7.58 -10.10 -13.89
C ARG A 184 -7.84 -8.60 -13.88
N ARG A 185 -8.59 -8.12 -14.87
CA ARG A 185 -9.12 -6.77 -14.86
C ARG A 185 -10.26 -6.70 -13.84
N THR A 186 -10.15 -5.77 -12.91
CA THR A 186 -11.17 -5.50 -11.89
C THR A 186 -11.67 -4.05 -11.91
N VAL A 187 -11.09 -3.20 -12.77
CA VAL A 187 -11.42 -1.77 -12.81
C VAL A 187 -11.81 -1.35 -14.21
N ARG A 188 -12.95 -0.64 -14.32
CA ARG A 188 -13.38 0.08 -15.50
C ARG A 188 -13.16 1.58 -15.28
N VAL A 189 -12.45 2.25 -16.18
CA VAL A 189 -12.15 3.69 -16.10
C VAL A 189 -13.16 4.48 -16.95
N VAL A 190 -13.68 5.55 -16.38
CA VAL A 190 -14.66 6.44 -17.02
C VAL A 190 -14.23 7.89 -16.87
N GLU A 191 -14.03 8.60 -17.99
CA GLU A 191 -13.86 10.05 -17.96
C GLU A 191 -15.22 10.71 -17.72
N ALA A 192 -15.31 11.56 -16.68
CA ALA A 192 -16.55 12.22 -16.29
C ALA A 192 -16.28 13.60 -15.70
N THR A 193 -17.27 14.50 -15.86
CA THR A 193 -17.25 15.83 -15.23
C THR A 193 -17.90 15.83 -13.86
N THR A 194 -18.82 14.88 -13.63
CA THR A 194 -19.55 14.68 -12.38
C THR A 194 -19.48 13.22 -11.96
N VAL A 195 -19.47 12.98 -10.66
CA VAL A 195 -19.32 11.65 -10.05
C VAL A 195 -20.28 11.52 -8.87
N PRO A 196 -20.62 10.29 -8.45
CA PRO A 196 -21.37 10.10 -7.22
C PRO A 196 -20.63 10.74 -6.03
N GLN A 197 -21.36 11.41 -5.14
CA GLN A 197 -20.85 11.75 -3.82
C GLN A 197 -20.43 10.46 -3.11
N THR A 198 -19.36 10.54 -2.32
CA THR A 198 -18.80 9.36 -1.67
C THR A 198 -18.77 9.47 -0.15
N ILE A 199 -18.87 8.33 0.48
CA ILE A 199 -18.58 8.10 1.89
C ILE A 199 -17.35 7.22 2.03
N THR A 200 -16.76 7.20 3.21
CA THR A 200 -15.61 6.33 3.56
C THR A 200 -16.03 5.35 4.66
N PRO A 201 -16.72 4.24 4.32
CA PRO A 201 -17.16 3.27 5.31
C PRO A 201 -16.01 2.45 5.90
N GLY A 202 -14.85 2.56 5.31
CA GLY A 202 -13.61 1.90 5.72
C GLY A 202 -12.40 2.63 5.13
N TRP A 203 -11.50 1.89 4.52
CA TRP A 203 -10.27 2.41 3.91
C TRP A 203 -10.41 2.61 2.39
N PHE A 204 -11.63 2.71 1.90
CA PHE A 204 -12.03 2.84 0.50
C PHE A 204 -13.20 3.83 0.38
N LEU A 205 -13.48 4.27 -0.85
CA LEU A 205 -14.63 5.11 -1.16
C LEU A 205 -15.81 4.23 -1.59
N ALA A 206 -17.01 4.57 -1.15
CA ALA A 206 -18.26 4.00 -1.63
C ALA A 206 -19.23 5.11 -2.02
N PRO A 207 -20.16 4.88 -2.97
CA PRO A 207 -21.20 5.85 -3.27
C PRO A 207 -22.02 6.19 -2.03
N ALA A 208 -22.28 7.48 -1.83
CA ALA A 208 -23.18 7.93 -0.75
C ALA A 208 -24.61 7.51 -1.04
N PRO A 209 -25.40 7.16 -0.01
CA PRO A 209 -26.82 6.92 -0.18
C PRO A 209 -27.55 8.13 -0.79
N GLY A 210 -28.56 7.88 -1.62
CA GLY A 210 -29.39 8.94 -2.21
C GLY A 210 -28.97 9.40 -3.59
N GLY A 211 -27.85 8.90 -4.15
CA GLY A 211 -27.48 9.11 -5.55
C GLY A 211 -27.09 10.55 -5.92
N ALA A 212 -26.75 11.40 -4.93
CA ALA A 212 -26.31 12.76 -5.19
C ALA A 212 -24.98 12.76 -5.96
N MET A 213 -24.85 13.72 -6.87
CA MET A 213 -23.67 13.89 -7.74
C MET A 213 -22.89 15.14 -7.33
N GLU A 214 -21.59 15.14 -7.63
CA GLU A 214 -20.70 16.28 -7.41
C GLU A 214 -19.69 16.41 -8.55
N PRO A 215 -19.08 17.60 -8.77
CA PRO A 215 -18.01 17.74 -9.74
C PRO A 215 -16.79 16.87 -9.37
N ILE A 216 -16.19 16.22 -10.37
CA ILE A 216 -15.01 15.39 -10.13
C ILE A 216 -13.78 16.19 -9.68
N GLY A 217 -13.60 17.42 -10.19
CA GLY A 217 -12.40 18.21 -9.94
C GLY A 217 -11.12 17.50 -10.40
N GLN A 218 -10.02 17.71 -9.65
CA GLN A 218 -8.71 17.10 -9.92
C GLN A 218 -8.51 15.89 -8.99
N ARG A 219 -9.24 14.81 -9.24
CA ARG A 219 -9.20 13.59 -8.40
C ARG A 219 -9.63 12.36 -9.19
N ILE A 220 -9.38 11.19 -8.60
CA ILE A 220 -9.94 9.92 -9.02
C ILE A 220 -10.96 9.49 -7.97
N ILE A 221 -12.15 9.09 -8.40
CA ILE A 221 -13.15 8.46 -7.54
C ILE A 221 -13.28 7.01 -7.98
N GLU A 222 -12.71 6.11 -7.19
CA GLU A 222 -12.75 4.66 -7.41
C GLU A 222 -13.66 4.02 -6.37
N VAL A 223 -14.76 3.45 -6.84
CA VAL A 223 -15.81 2.86 -6.02
C VAL A 223 -16.17 1.46 -6.52
N PRO A 224 -16.61 0.53 -5.66
CA PRO A 224 -17.16 -0.74 -6.12
C PRO A 224 -18.42 -0.51 -6.97
N GLU A 225 -18.61 -1.33 -8.03
CA GLU A 225 -19.86 -1.35 -8.81
C GLU A 225 -21.01 -1.91 -7.96
N ASP A 226 -20.74 -2.98 -7.21
CA ASP A 226 -21.62 -3.52 -6.17
C ASP A 226 -20.88 -3.49 -4.83
N LEU A 227 -21.45 -2.80 -3.85
CA LEU A 227 -20.87 -2.67 -2.53
C LEU A 227 -20.96 -4.00 -1.74
N ALA A 228 -22.02 -4.78 -1.95
CA ALA A 228 -22.19 -6.05 -1.26
C ALA A 228 -21.15 -7.08 -1.73
N ASP A 229 -20.92 -7.22 -3.03
CA ASP A 229 -19.86 -8.09 -3.57
C ASP A 229 -18.49 -7.73 -3.00
N PHE A 230 -18.20 -6.44 -2.93
CA PHE A 230 -16.95 -5.97 -2.33
C PHE A 230 -16.86 -6.29 -0.83
N GLU A 231 -17.93 -6.05 -0.06
CA GLU A 231 -17.99 -6.33 1.38
C GLU A 231 -17.97 -7.83 1.67
N HIS A 232 -18.55 -8.65 0.78
CA HIS A 232 -18.45 -10.11 0.83
C HIS A 232 -17.06 -10.62 0.44
N ARG A 233 -16.14 -9.74 0.04
CA ARG A 233 -14.77 -10.08 -0.38
C ARG A 233 -14.72 -10.96 -1.63
N ASP A 234 -15.73 -10.84 -2.48
CA ASP A 234 -15.75 -11.54 -3.76
C ASP A 234 -14.56 -11.11 -4.62
N THR A 235 -13.79 -12.09 -5.11
CA THR A 235 -12.67 -11.85 -6.02
C THR A 235 -13.14 -11.36 -7.38
N HIS A 236 -14.42 -11.56 -7.73
CA HIS A 236 -15.05 -11.05 -8.95
C HIS A 236 -15.59 -9.63 -8.83
N ALA A 237 -15.58 -9.02 -7.64
CA ALA A 237 -16.04 -7.66 -7.45
C ALA A 237 -15.36 -6.68 -8.42
N GLN A 238 -16.17 -5.86 -9.10
CA GLN A 238 -15.72 -4.88 -10.07
C GLN A 238 -15.76 -3.47 -9.49
N PHE A 239 -14.93 -2.58 -10.05
CA PHE A 239 -14.83 -1.20 -9.63
C PHE A 239 -14.99 -0.26 -10.82
N ILE A 240 -15.58 0.91 -10.57
CA ILE A 240 -15.56 2.03 -11.49
C ILE A 240 -14.59 3.07 -10.95
N ALA A 241 -13.65 3.49 -11.79
CA ALA A 241 -12.76 4.61 -11.52
C ALA A 241 -13.16 5.79 -12.42
N TYR A 242 -13.78 6.78 -11.83
CA TYR A 242 -14.06 8.05 -12.51
C TYR A 242 -12.81 8.91 -12.50
N VAL A 243 -12.47 9.51 -13.66
CA VAL A 243 -11.29 10.35 -13.84
C VAL A 243 -11.67 11.63 -14.60
N PRO A 244 -10.90 12.72 -14.46
CA PRO A 244 -11.17 13.96 -15.20
C PRO A 244 -11.11 13.78 -16.71
N PRO A 245 -11.92 14.51 -17.49
CA PRO A 245 -11.83 14.51 -18.94
C PRO A 245 -10.42 14.85 -19.45
N GLY A 246 -9.94 14.10 -20.45
CA GLY A 246 -8.59 14.23 -21.02
C GLY A 246 -7.49 13.55 -20.21
N ALA A 247 -7.80 12.97 -19.06
CA ALA A 247 -6.80 12.26 -18.24
C ALA A 247 -6.19 11.05 -18.97
N LEU A 248 -6.99 10.30 -19.70
CA LEU A 248 -6.50 9.12 -20.43
C LEU A 248 -5.52 9.51 -21.55
N GLN A 249 -5.82 10.53 -22.33
CA GLN A 249 -4.93 11.02 -23.39
C GLN A 249 -3.61 11.54 -22.80
N ARG A 250 -3.69 12.37 -21.75
CA ARG A 250 -2.50 12.89 -21.04
C ARG A 250 -1.66 11.74 -20.47
N GLY A 251 -2.30 10.78 -19.83
CA GLY A 251 -1.63 9.62 -19.24
C GLY A 251 -0.92 8.78 -20.28
N ALA A 252 -1.57 8.49 -21.42
CA ALA A 252 -0.97 7.78 -22.53
C ALA A 252 0.31 8.48 -23.04
N ALA A 253 0.26 9.81 -23.22
CA ALA A 253 1.41 10.59 -23.67
C ALA A 253 2.59 10.52 -22.68
N ILE A 254 2.32 10.64 -21.37
CA ILE A 254 3.37 10.54 -20.32
C ILE A 254 3.95 9.13 -20.29
N VAL A 255 3.12 8.10 -20.27
CA VAL A 255 3.53 6.69 -20.21
C VAL A 255 4.36 6.29 -21.43
N ALA A 256 4.03 6.82 -22.62
CA ALA A 256 4.78 6.62 -23.85
C ALA A 256 6.08 7.43 -23.91
N GLY A 257 6.35 8.31 -22.95
CA GLY A 257 7.52 9.22 -22.97
C GLY A 257 7.40 10.38 -23.97
N ALA A 258 6.19 10.63 -24.48
CA ALA A 258 5.93 11.70 -25.45
C ALA A 258 5.74 13.09 -24.81
N ALA A 259 5.54 13.15 -23.49
CA ALA A 259 5.42 14.39 -22.73
C ALA A 259 6.81 14.93 -22.36
N ALA A 260 7.25 15.99 -23.03
CA ALA A 260 8.59 16.57 -22.86
C ALA A 260 8.89 16.90 -21.39
N GLY A 261 10.07 16.49 -20.92
CA GLY A 261 10.57 16.78 -19.57
C GLY A 261 9.91 15.97 -18.43
N LYS A 262 8.91 15.12 -18.70
CA LYS A 262 8.21 14.36 -17.64
C LYS A 262 8.89 13.03 -17.31
N SER A 263 8.87 12.07 -18.24
CA SER A 263 9.52 10.76 -18.04
C SER A 263 9.95 10.12 -19.36
N PRO A 264 10.93 9.20 -19.35
CA PRO A 264 11.10 8.27 -20.46
C PRO A 264 9.90 7.33 -20.54
N PRO A 265 9.75 6.54 -21.63
CA PRO A 265 8.70 5.52 -21.71
C PRO A 265 8.73 4.56 -20.51
N CYS A 266 7.61 4.41 -19.82
CA CYS A 266 7.52 3.54 -18.63
C CYS A 266 7.84 2.07 -18.96
N ALA A 267 7.54 1.64 -20.20
CA ALA A 267 7.83 0.30 -20.69
C ALA A 267 9.32 -0.04 -20.73
N GLN A 268 10.24 0.94 -20.73
CA GLN A 268 11.69 0.67 -20.66
C GLN A 268 12.07 -0.16 -19.42
N CYS A 269 11.39 0.07 -18.30
CA CYS A 269 11.63 -0.67 -17.06
C CYS A 269 10.49 -1.63 -16.73
N HIS A 270 9.23 -1.24 -17.01
CA HIS A 270 8.05 -2.03 -16.65
C HIS A 270 7.62 -3.02 -17.74
N GLY A 271 8.43 -3.21 -18.78
CA GLY A 271 8.21 -4.20 -19.83
C GLY A 271 7.15 -3.81 -20.85
N ALA A 272 7.05 -4.57 -21.93
CA ALA A 272 6.04 -4.38 -22.96
C ALA A 272 4.63 -4.46 -22.36
N GLY A 273 3.73 -3.58 -22.79
CA GLY A 273 2.37 -3.50 -22.23
C GLY A 273 2.30 -3.16 -20.75
N LEU A 274 3.42 -2.83 -20.12
CA LEU A 274 3.56 -2.61 -18.68
C LEU A 274 3.26 -3.87 -17.83
N HIS A 275 3.52 -5.06 -18.36
CA HIS A 275 3.28 -6.33 -17.66
C HIS A 275 4.41 -6.73 -16.69
N GLY A 276 5.46 -5.91 -16.59
CA GLY A 276 6.63 -6.18 -15.75
C GLY A 276 7.79 -6.81 -16.53
N GLN A 277 8.97 -6.78 -15.92
CA GLN A 277 10.18 -7.39 -16.49
C GLN A 277 11.14 -7.77 -15.36
N GLY A 278 11.51 -9.04 -15.26
CA GLY A 278 12.34 -9.53 -14.16
C GLY A 278 11.69 -9.25 -12.80
N ASN A 279 12.37 -8.54 -11.91
CA ASN A 279 11.81 -8.11 -10.62
C ASN A 279 11.11 -6.74 -10.65
N VAL A 280 11.01 -6.09 -11.82
CA VAL A 280 10.24 -4.84 -11.96
C VAL A 280 8.75 -5.21 -12.11
N PRO A 281 7.86 -4.65 -11.26
CA PRO A 281 6.47 -5.08 -11.23
C PRO A 281 5.69 -4.63 -12.46
N GLY A 282 4.71 -5.44 -12.88
CA GLY A 282 3.69 -5.04 -13.84
C GLY A 282 2.80 -3.93 -13.25
N LEU A 283 2.40 -3.01 -14.11
CA LEU A 283 1.53 -1.87 -13.77
C LEU A 283 0.14 -1.99 -14.39
N ALA A 284 0.02 -2.66 -15.53
CA ALA A 284 -1.20 -2.76 -16.31
C ALA A 284 -2.41 -3.21 -15.48
N GLY A 285 -3.54 -2.53 -15.62
CA GLY A 285 -4.81 -2.86 -14.98
C GLY A 285 -4.84 -2.70 -13.45
N ARG A 286 -3.88 -1.99 -12.84
CA ARG A 286 -3.89 -1.75 -11.39
C ARG A 286 -4.92 -0.70 -11.00
N SER A 287 -5.47 -0.84 -9.78
CA SER A 287 -6.28 0.20 -9.14
C SER A 287 -5.62 1.57 -9.26
N PRO A 288 -6.28 2.56 -9.87
CA PRO A 288 -5.68 3.88 -10.06
C PRO A 288 -5.49 4.62 -8.74
N SER A 289 -6.37 4.46 -7.76
CA SER A 289 -6.18 5.03 -6.42
C SER A 289 -4.94 4.46 -5.74
N TYR A 290 -4.68 3.16 -5.90
CA TYR A 290 -3.46 2.54 -5.41
C TYR A 290 -2.22 3.10 -6.12
N VAL A 291 -2.25 3.26 -7.45
CA VAL A 291 -1.13 3.81 -8.23
C VAL A 291 -0.81 5.24 -7.77
N VAL A 292 -1.81 6.09 -7.59
CA VAL A 292 -1.63 7.45 -7.05
C VAL A 292 -0.90 7.42 -5.72
N ARG A 293 -1.35 6.58 -4.76
CA ARG A 293 -0.65 6.45 -3.47
C ARG A 293 0.81 6.04 -3.63
N GLN A 294 1.10 5.07 -4.50
CA GLN A 294 2.47 4.61 -4.68
C GLN A 294 3.36 5.70 -5.29
N LEU A 295 2.90 6.42 -6.29
CA LEU A 295 3.66 7.51 -6.90
C LEU A 295 3.88 8.67 -5.92
N HIS A 296 2.84 9.05 -5.16
CA HIS A 296 2.93 10.06 -4.12
C HIS A 296 3.85 9.63 -2.97
N ASP A 297 3.75 8.39 -2.48
CA ASP A 297 4.62 7.86 -1.41
C ASP A 297 6.10 7.79 -1.85
N ILE A 298 6.38 7.51 -3.14
CA ILE A 298 7.72 7.57 -3.69
C ILE A 298 8.21 9.02 -3.79
N GLN A 299 7.37 9.93 -4.29
CA GLN A 299 7.68 11.35 -4.46
C GLN A 299 7.99 12.02 -3.12
N SER A 300 7.18 11.76 -2.10
CA SER A 300 7.39 12.28 -0.73
C SER A 300 8.56 11.63 0.01
N GLY A 301 9.09 10.50 -0.50
CA GLY A 301 10.11 9.71 0.19
C GLY A 301 9.57 8.81 1.30
N ALA A 302 8.26 8.70 1.47
CA ALA A 302 7.66 7.72 2.39
C ALA A 302 7.97 6.28 1.93
N ARG A 303 8.00 6.04 0.61
CA ARG A 303 8.48 4.81 0.01
C ARG A 303 9.88 5.04 -0.56
N ALA A 304 10.92 4.53 0.14
CA ALA A 304 12.32 4.86 -0.07
C ALA A 304 13.26 3.64 -0.17
N GLY A 305 12.72 2.42 -0.39
CA GLY A 305 13.54 1.23 -0.59
C GLY A 305 14.51 1.39 -1.77
N GLN A 306 15.61 0.65 -1.77
CA GLN A 306 16.66 0.78 -2.78
C GLN A 306 16.12 0.63 -4.21
N ALA A 307 15.21 -0.32 -4.44
CA ALA A 307 14.65 -0.60 -5.76
C ALA A 307 13.83 0.57 -6.35
N VAL A 308 13.32 1.49 -5.53
CA VAL A 308 12.50 2.63 -6.00
C VAL A 308 13.28 3.91 -6.21
N GLN A 309 14.60 3.94 -5.97
CA GLN A 309 15.41 5.17 -6.11
C GLN A 309 15.37 5.74 -7.53
N VAL A 310 15.39 4.87 -8.55
CA VAL A 310 15.23 5.27 -9.95
C VAL A 310 13.88 5.94 -10.17
N MET A 311 12.81 5.35 -9.63
CA MET A 311 11.45 5.90 -9.75
C MET A 311 11.33 7.28 -9.08
N ARG A 312 12.03 7.51 -7.96
CA ARG A 312 11.98 8.79 -7.25
C ARG A 312 12.40 9.97 -8.14
N GLY A 313 13.47 9.82 -8.92
CA GLY A 313 13.93 10.85 -9.86
C GLY A 313 12.94 11.11 -11.00
N LEU A 314 12.17 10.11 -11.40
CA LEU A 314 11.16 10.21 -12.45
C LEU A 314 9.88 10.85 -11.90
N VAL A 315 9.31 10.33 -10.82
CA VAL A 315 8.06 10.83 -10.26
C VAL A 315 8.19 12.23 -9.68
N GLY A 316 9.38 12.66 -9.29
CA GLY A 316 9.65 14.03 -8.86
C GLY A 316 9.39 15.11 -9.94
N ARG A 317 9.25 14.71 -11.21
CA ARG A 317 8.91 15.60 -12.34
C ARG A 317 7.42 15.64 -12.65
N LEU A 318 6.62 14.80 -12.00
CA LEU A 318 5.18 14.70 -12.21
C LEU A 318 4.46 15.59 -11.19
N ASP A 319 3.55 16.42 -11.66
CA ASP A 319 2.58 17.07 -10.78
C ASP A 319 1.39 16.12 -10.48
N MET A 320 0.46 16.55 -9.63
CA MET A 320 -0.68 15.71 -9.26
C MET A 320 -1.59 15.38 -10.45
N ASN A 321 -1.73 16.29 -11.41
CA ASN A 321 -2.52 16.03 -12.62
C ASN A 321 -1.85 14.98 -13.51
N ASP A 322 -0.51 14.98 -13.57
CA ASP A 322 0.26 13.94 -14.25
C ASP A 322 0.09 12.58 -13.57
N ILE A 323 0.17 12.56 -12.23
CA ILE A 323 0.00 11.33 -11.43
C ILE A 323 -1.41 10.75 -11.63
N ILE A 324 -2.46 11.60 -11.60
CA ILE A 324 -3.84 11.21 -11.88
C ILE A 324 -3.94 10.62 -13.30
N ALA A 325 -3.39 11.30 -14.29
CA ALA A 325 -3.44 10.89 -15.69
C ALA A 325 -2.72 9.55 -15.93
N VAL A 326 -1.51 9.40 -15.39
CA VAL A 326 -0.73 8.15 -15.46
C VAL A 326 -1.49 7.00 -14.80
N ALA A 327 -2.04 7.21 -13.60
CA ALA A 327 -2.79 6.20 -12.87
C ALA A 327 -4.07 5.79 -13.62
N ALA A 328 -4.80 6.78 -14.17
CA ALA A 328 -5.98 6.55 -14.99
C ALA A 328 -5.67 5.69 -16.22
N TYR A 329 -4.64 6.04 -16.98
CA TYR A 329 -4.27 5.32 -18.19
C TYR A 329 -3.79 3.89 -17.88
N ILE A 330 -2.93 3.69 -16.88
CA ILE A 330 -2.45 2.38 -16.46
C ILE A 330 -3.62 1.45 -16.13
N ALA A 331 -4.67 1.97 -15.48
CA ALA A 331 -5.84 1.18 -15.10
C ALA A 331 -6.66 0.69 -16.31
N THR A 332 -6.54 1.33 -17.49
CA THR A 332 -7.23 0.87 -18.72
C THR A 332 -6.54 -0.29 -19.42
N LEU A 333 -5.27 -0.54 -19.12
CA LEU A 333 -4.49 -1.59 -19.78
C LEU A 333 -4.91 -2.97 -19.31
N GLU A 334 -4.85 -3.96 -20.21
CA GLU A 334 -5.03 -5.37 -19.83
C GLU A 334 -3.88 -5.81 -18.91
N PRO A 335 -4.19 -6.43 -17.76
CA PRO A 335 -3.18 -6.85 -16.79
C PRO A 335 -2.36 -8.06 -17.20
#